data_2deccdcff51e28bcb9a602cf548ab4d7
#
_entry.id   2deccdcff51e28bcb9a602cf548ab4d7
#
_cell.length_a   1.000
_cell.length_b   1.000
_cell.length_c   1.000
_cell.angle_alpha   90.00
_cell.angle_beta   90.00
_cell.angle_gamma   90.00
#
_symmetry.space_group_name_H-M   'P 1'
#
loop_
_entity.id
_entity.type
_entity.pdbx_description
1 polymer ?
#
loop_
_entity_poly.entity_id
_entity_poly.type
_entity_poly.pdbx_seq_one_letter_code
_entity_poly.pdbx_strand_id
1 'polypeptide(L)'
;MAILMLPGAAKGQQDPYLDAWLYNSSGMTGQHWEQGQTTVITDTALADVRWIGYTTSDVYIRSSGVPAYAVGPFLDGNPILAPTNRHYLFRIPRNPIQETQTPTTPGLGQIGVFINGVPVYNYADAMSYNNQGIWHQNAVVFEHSGMDCAKGHPAPVFSGPPGPGSQITGASYHHHQSPAIFTTATQPLTNVCGTYPSLGLYTMDSTVHSPLLGFAFDGFPIYGAYGFSDTAGQGTIRRIQSSYRLRTMTDRSTLPDGTVLSTAQQGPSIAAVALGSYKEDFEYVPGLGDLDEHNGRFAVTPEFPNGTYAYYTTVDSDRNSAYPYVIGDTYFGVVATDNFGATGPNAGSTSVVLPSGVTTYNPIGLPESNSPQLLLAPNPTSTQVTLQGADWQGRWQLIDLMGRIWNTGTHLSMDGDLTLEVGQLPSGYYRILLENDGQIQSYPLYVVHR
;
A
#
# COMPACT_ATOMS: atom_id res chain seq x y z
N MET A 1 36.24 39.92 -0.68
CA MET A 1 35.33 39.28 -1.63
C MET A 1 34.39 38.42 -0.78
N ALA A 2 33.23 38.98 -0.44
CA ALA A 2 32.26 38.30 0.43
C ALA A 2 31.39 37.41 -0.47
N ILE A 3 31.41 36.11 -0.19
CA ILE A 3 30.53 35.14 -0.83
C ILE A 3 29.17 35.34 -0.17
N LEU A 4 28.24 35.92 -0.91
CA LEU A 4 26.82 35.95 -0.52
C LEU A 4 26.27 34.51 -0.67
N MET A 5 26.09 33.80 0.44
CA MET A 5 25.25 32.59 0.44
C MET A 5 23.80 33.04 0.30
N LEU A 6 23.22 32.76 -0.85
CA LEU A 6 21.77 32.84 -1.03
C LEU A 6 21.12 31.81 -0.09
N PRO A 7 20.09 32.20 0.68
CA PRO A 7 19.34 31.22 1.47
C PRO A 7 18.72 30.23 0.50
N GLY A 8 19.07 28.94 0.62
CA GLY A 8 18.36 27.88 -0.08
C GLY A 8 16.87 28.03 0.20
N ALA A 9 16.06 28.02 -0.86
CA ALA A 9 14.61 27.99 -0.73
C ALA A 9 14.29 26.80 0.19
N ALA A 10 13.67 27.09 1.34
CA ALA A 10 13.14 26.07 2.21
C ALA A 10 12.15 25.26 1.34
N LYS A 11 12.45 23.99 1.10
CA LYS A 11 11.46 23.04 0.59
C LYS A 11 10.30 23.13 1.56
N GLY A 12 9.13 23.56 1.10
CA GLY A 12 7.92 23.49 1.91
C GLY A 12 7.84 22.09 2.47
N GLN A 13 7.61 21.95 3.76
CA GLN A 13 7.47 20.65 4.42
C GLN A 13 6.39 19.89 3.64
N GLN A 14 6.76 18.79 3.00
CA GLN A 14 5.81 17.94 2.29
C GLN A 14 4.80 17.40 3.31
N ASP A 15 3.53 17.39 2.93
CA ASP A 15 2.49 16.79 3.75
C ASP A 15 2.36 15.31 3.35
N PRO A 16 2.84 14.36 4.17
CA PRO A 16 2.83 12.94 3.81
C PRO A 16 1.43 12.40 3.51
N TYR A 17 0.40 13.00 4.11
CA TYR A 17 -0.99 12.62 3.89
C TYR A 17 -1.49 12.99 2.48
N LEU A 18 -0.83 13.94 1.82
CA LEU A 18 -1.18 14.37 0.45
C LEU A 18 -0.19 13.85 -0.58
N ASP A 19 1.10 13.83 -0.25
CA ASP A 19 2.17 13.61 -1.22
C ASP A 19 2.57 12.14 -1.41
N ALA A 20 2.20 11.25 -0.46
CA ALA A 20 2.64 9.85 -0.48
C ALA A 20 1.96 8.99 -1.56
N TRP A 21 0.80 9.40 -2.06
CA TRP A 21 -0.04 8.55 -2.90
C TRP A 21 0.51 8.36 -4.31
N LEU A 22 0.46 7.13 -4.79
CA LEU A 22 0.76 6.81 -6.19
C LEU A 22 -0.41 7.25 -7.07
N TYR A 23 -0.36 8.52 -7.47
CA TYR A 23 -1.41 9.13 -8.26
C TYR A 23 -1.26 8.80 -9.74
N ASN A 24 -2.25 8.12 -10.31
CA ASN A 24 -2.27 7.77 -11.72
C ASN A 24 -2.87 8.90 -12.56
N SER A 25 -2.03 9.79 -13.03
CA SER A 25 -2.40 10.86 -13.98
C SER A 25 -2.32 10.43 -15.45
N SER A 26 -1.62 9.34 -15.75
CA SER A 26 -1.38 8.87 -17.13
C SER A 26 -2.51 8.02 -17.73
N GLY A 27 -3.51 7.65 -16.92
CA GLY A 27 -4.57 6.74 -17.37
C GLY A 27 -4.14 5.28 -17.45
N MET A 28 -3.05 4.90 -16.79
CA MET A 28 -2.56 3.52 -16.75
C MET A 28 -3.61 2.59 -16.17
N THR A 29 -3.82 1.44 -16.81
CA THR A 29 -4.73 0.40 -16.36
C THR A 29 -3.99 -0.69 -15.60
N GLY A 30 -4.71 -1.48 -14.81
CA GLY A 30 -4.19 -2.69 -14.22
C GLY A 30 -3.77 -3.72 -15.25
N GLN A 31 -3.03 -4.71 -14.80
CA GLN A 31 -2.57 -5.83 -15.60
C GLN A 31 -2.60 -7.10 -14.74
N HIS A 32 -2.82 -8.24 -15.39
CA HIS A 32 -2.77 -9.53 -14.69
C HIS A 32 -2.14 -10.64 -15.53
N TRP A 33 -1.64 -11.65 -14.82
CA TRP A 33 -1.17 -12.89 -15.39
C TRP A 33 -2.21 -13.98 -15.23
N GLU A 34 -2.45 -14.77 -16.27
CA GLU A 34 -3.20 -16.03 -16.17
C GLU A 34 -2.26 -17.22 -16.05
N GLN A 35 -2.70 -18.23 -15.32
CA GLN A 35 -1.93 -19.46 -15.16
C GLN A 35 -1.64 -20.11 -16.52
N GLY A 36 -0.37 -20.43 -16.77
CA GLY A 36 0.08 -21.03 -18.02
C GLY A 36 0.29 -20.06 -19.18
N GLN A 37 -0.01 -18.77 -19.02
CA GLN A 37 0.28 -17.75 -20.02
C GLN A 37 1.66 -17.13 -19.78
N THR A 38 2.28 -16.70 -20.88
CA THR A 38 3.60 -16.04 -20.87
C THR A 38 3.51 -14.54 -21.17
N THR A 39 2.31 -14.03 -21.43
CA THR A 39 2.04 -12.63 -21.72
C THR A 39 1.06 -12.07 -20.70
N VAL A 40 1.32 -10.85 -20.25
CA VAL A 40 0.42 -10.13 -19.35
C VAL A 40 -0.82 -9.67 -20.12
N ILE A 41 -1.98 -9.72 -19.47
CA ILE A 41 -3.24 -9.20 -19.98
C ILE A 41 -3.45 -7.81 -19.40
N THR A 42 -3.80 -6.84 -20.25
CA THR A 42 -4.13 -5.48 -19.84
C THR A 42 -5.61 -5.40 -19.46
N ASP A 43 -5.89 -4.88 -18.26
CA ASP A 43 -7.24 -4.71 -17.75
C ASP A 43 -7.89 -3.40 -18.24
N THR A 44 -9.18 -3.27 -18.01
CA THR A 44 -9.92 -2.03 -18.29
C THR A 44 -9.99 -1.09 -17.08
N ALA A 45 -9.74 -1.62 -15.88
CA ALA A 45 -9.75 -0.85 -14.65
C ALA A 45 -8.51 0.06 -14.58
N LEU A 46 -8.71 1.36 -14.37
CA LEU A 46 -7.61 2.28 -14.13
C LEU A 46 -6.93 1.96 -12.80
N ALA A 47 -5.61 1.87 -12.83
CA ALA A 47 -4.80 1.48 -11.67
C ALA A 47 -4.58 2.63 -10.68
N ASP A 48 -4.18 2.28 -9.46
CA ASP A 48 -3.72 3.15 -8.39
C ASP A 48 -4.74 4.23 -7.96
N VAL A 49 -4.24 5.29 -7.30
CA VAL A 49 -5.05 6.41 -6.83
C VAL A 49 -5.45 7.30 -8.00
N ARG A 50 -6.76 7.63 -8.08
CA ARG A 50 -7.34 8.38 -9.19
C ARG A 50 -7.72 9.81 -8.82
N TRP A 51 -7.88 10.10 -7.54
CA TRP A 51 -8.22 11.42 -7.04
C TRP A 51 -7.86 11.52 -5.58
N ILE A 52 -7.36 12.69 -5.18
CA ILE A 52 -7.02 13.03 -3.81
C ILE A 52 -7.77 14.31 -3.47
N GLY A 53 -8.52 14.29 -2.38
CA GLY A 53 -9.16 15.47 -1.83
C GLY A 53 -8.83 15.61 -0.36
N TYR A 54 -8.94 16.81 0.19
CA TYR A 54 -8.64 17.01 1.59
C TYR A 54 -9.49 18.12 2.22
N THR A 55 -9.62 18.02 3.53
CA THR A 55 -10.07 19.05 4.45
C THR A 55 -8.94 19.36 5.43
N THR A 56 -9.20 20.17 6.43
CA THR A 56 -8.24 20.39 7.52
C THR A 56 -8.01 19.16 8.38
N SER A 57 -9.00 18.26 8.45
CA SER A 57 -8.99 17.08 9.32
C SER A 57 -8.69 15.76 8.61
N ASP A 58 -9.03 15.64 7.33
CA ASP A 58 -9.02 14.36 6.62
C ASP A 58 -8.48 14.47 5.20
N VAL A 59 -7.91 13.39 4.72
CA VAL A 59 -7.65 13.15 3.30
C VAL A 59 -8.64 12.11 2.78
N TYR A 60 -9.11 12.32 1.55
CA TYR A 60 -10.04 11.46 0.84
C TYR A 60 -9.37 10.93 -0.41
N ILE A 61 -9.35 9.60 -0.57
CA ILE A 61 -8.66 8.92 -1.66
C ILE A 61 -9.65 8.13 -2.49
N ARG A 62 -9.75 8.43 -3.80
CA ARG A 62 -10.46 7.56 -4.75
C ARG A 62 -9.49 6.61 -5.42
N SER A 63 -9.81 5.32 -5.35
CA SER A 63 -9.01 4.25 -5.94
C SER A 63 -9.91 3.20 -6.58
N SER A 64 -9.37 2.53 -7.59
CA SER A 64 -9.99 1.32 -8.13
C SER A 64 -9.77 0.10 -7.21
N GLY A 65 -8.74 0.12 -6.35
CA GLY A 65 -8.23 -1.05 -5.65
C GLY A 65 -7.39 -1.97 -6.54
N VAL A 66 -7.05 -1.54 -7.76
CA VAL A 66 -6.22 -2.29 -8.70
C VAL A 66 -4.85 -1.62 -8.78
N PRO A 67 -3.74 -2.34 -8.55
CA PRO A 67 -2.41 -1.76 -8.63
C PRO A 67 -1.94 -1.61 -10.09
N ALA A 68 -0.92 -0.77 -10.30
CA ALA A 68 -0.31 -0.56 -11.60
C ALA A 68 0.64 -1.68 -12.04
N TYR A 69 1.14 -2.48 -11.12
CA TYR A 69 1.94 -3.67 -11.46
C TYR A 69 1.05 -4.85 -11.86
N ALA A 70 1.59 -5.78 -12.63
CA ALA A 70 0.87 -6.98 -13.02
C ALA A 70 0.67 -7.92 -11.82
N VAL A 71 -0.58 -8.29 -11.56
CA VAL A 71 -0.98 -9.20 -10.48
C VAL A 71 -1.16 -10.63 -10.99
N GLY A 72 -1.23 -11.61 -10.08
CA GLY A 72 -1.34 -13.03 -10.45
C GLY A 72 0.02 -13.63 -10.87
N PRO A 73 0.04 -14.84 -11.44
CA PRO A 73 -1.11 -15.74 -11.56
C PRO A 73 -1.56 -16.25 -10.19
N PHE A 74 -2.87 -16.37 -9.99
CA PHE A 74 -3.46 -16.92 -8.78
C PHE A 74 -3.60 -18.43 -8.95
N LEU A 75 -3.05 -19.23 -8.02
CA LEU A 75 -2.83 -20.67 -8.21
C LEU A 75 -3.84 -21.58 -7.49
N ASP A 76 -4.80 -21.01 -6.78
CA ASP A 76 -5.73 -21.74 -5.91
C ASP A 76 -6.86 -22.50 -6.63
N GLY A 77 -6.83 -22.54 -7.96
CA GLY A 77 -7.80 -23.30 -8.77
C GLY A 77 -9.19 -22.69 -8.87
N ASN A 78 -9.44 -21.54 -8.22
CA ASN A 78 -10.66 -20.76 -8.49
C ASN A 78 -10.60 -20.17 -9.91
N PRO A 79 -11.75 -19.94 -10.57
CA PRO A 79 -11.75 -19.24 -11.84
C PRO A 79 -11.03 -17.91 -11.64
N ILE A 80 -10.07 -17.64 -12.51
CA ILE A 80 -9.18 -16.50 -12.43
C ILE A 80 -10.03 -15.23 -12.34
N LEU A 81 -10.00 -14.62 -11.16
CA LEU A 81 -10.71 -13.38 -10.91
C LEU A 81 -9.74 -12.23 -11.14
N ALA A 82 -9.69 -11.70 -12.37
CA ALA A 82 -9.00 -10.46 -12.61
C ALA A 82 -9.55 -9.36 -11.68
N PRO A 83 -8.70 -8.57 -11.02
CA PRO A 83 -9.14 -7.47 -10.17
C PRO A 83 -10.03 -6.49 -10.94
N THR A 84 -11.12 -6.07 -10.31
CA THR A 84 -12.07 -5.13 -10.91
C THR A 84 -12.07 -3.80 -10.16
N ASN A 85 -12.48 -2.73 -10.85
CA ASN A 85 -12.63 -1.43 -10.22
C ASN A 85 -13.70 -1.51 -9.09
N ARG A 86 -13.27 -1.26 -7.85
CA ARG A 86 -14.12 -1.30 -6.65
C ARG A 86 -14.71 0.07 -6.30
N HIS A 87 -14.32 1.12 -7.02
CA HIS A 87 -14.78 2.49 -6.78
C HIS A 87 -14.61 2.93 -5.32
N TYR A 88 -13.50 2.56 -4.68
CA TYR A 88 -13.24 2.93 -3.30
C TYR A 88 -13.15 4.44 -3.12
N LEU A 89 -13.69 4.90 -2.00
CA LEU A 89 -13.46 6.20 -1.43
C LEU A 89 -13.03 5.99 0.02
N PHE A 90 -11.75 6.19 0.32
CA PHE A 90 -11.20 6.08 1.67
C PHE A 90 -11.10 7.45 2.31
N ARG A 91 -11.26 7.51 3.65
CA ARG A 91 -11.04 8.69 4.48
C ARG A 91 -9.94 8.40 5.50
N ILE A 92 -8.88 9.19 5.48
CA ILE A 92 -7.72 9.05 6.36
C ILE A 92 -7.60 10.31 7.21
N PRO A 93 -7.69 10.21 8.55
CA PRO A 93 -7.44 11.34 9.45
C PRO A 93 -6.03 11.90 9.26
N ARG A 94 -5.90 13.24 9.08
CA ARG A 94 -4.61 13.93 8.96
C ARG A 94 -3.98 14.30 10.29
N ASN A 95 -4.79 14.32 11.34
CA ASN A 95 -4.36 14.61 12.70
C ASN A 95 -4.78 13.43 13.60
N PRO A 96 -4.18 12.25 13.40
CA PRO A 96 -4.56 11.06 14.13
C PRO A 96 -4.29 11.25 15.64
N ILE A 97 -5.20 10.74 16.46
CA ILE A 97 -5.12 10.81 17.91
C ILE A 97 -5.21 9.43 18.53
N GLN A 98 -4.48 9.21 19.61
CA GLN A 98 -4.56 7.97 20.36
C GLN A 98 -5.97 7.73 20.90
N GLU A 99 -6.47 6.49 20.78
CA GLU A 99 -7.68 6.07 21.49
C GLU A 99 -7.35 5.83 22.97
N THR A 100 -8.01 6.56 23.85
CA THR A 100 -7.75 6.50 25.29
C THR A 100 -8.84 5.76 26.09
N GLN A 101 -9.89 5.34 25.40
CA GLN A 101 -11.02 4.63 26.01
C GLN A 101 -10.89 3.12 25.75
N THR A 102 -11.54 2.68 24.71
CA THR A 102 -11.52 1.26 24.29
C THR A 102 -10.99 1.18 22.87
N PRO A 103 -9.78 0.66 22.67
CA PRO A 103 -9.23 0.51 21.34
C PRO A 103 -10.14 -0.31 20.44
N THR A 104 -10.28 0.15 19.21
CA THR A 104 -11.12 -0.52 18.20
C THR A 104 -10.42 -1.80 17.71
N THR A 105 -11.11 -2.93 17.78
CA THR A 105 -10.64 -4.17 17.16
C THR A 105 -10.83 -4.09 15.65
N PRO A 106 -9.80 -4.36 14.83
CA PRO A 106 -9.94 -4.46 13.39
C PRO A 106 -10.98 -5.54 13.00
N GLY A 107 -11.87 -5.19 12.07
CA GLY A 107 -12.80 -6.17 11.51
C GLY A 107 -12.08 -7.18 10.59
N LEU A 108 -12.81 -8.17 10.08
CA LEU A 108 -12.28 -9.23 9.21
C LEU A 108 -12.03 -8.76 7.76
N GLY A 109 -12.36 -7.52 7.41
CA GLY A 109 -12.11 -6.91 6.10
C GLY A 109 -10.95 -5.94 6.12
N GLN A 110 -11.14 -4.83 5.40
CA GLN A 110 -10.13 -3.79 5.25
C GLN A 110 -9.81 -3.08 6.58
N ILE A 111 -8.52 -2.87 6.83
CA ILE A 111 -8.00 -2.23 8.04
C ILE A 111 -7.16 -0.98 7.74
N GLY A 112 -6.85 -0.74 6.49
CA GLY A 112 -6.06 0.38 6.01
C GLY A 112 -5.99 0.37 4.50
N VAL A 113 -5.24 1.30 3.94
CA VAL A 113 -5.02 1.43 2.50
C VAL A 113 -3.57 1.74 2.21
N PHE A 114 -2.98 1.02 1.25
CA PHE A 114 -1.64 1.29 0.77
C PHE A 114 -1.61 2.50 -0.17
N ILE A 115 -0.43 3.10 -0.35
CA ILE A 115 -0.28 4.34 -1.14
C ILE A 115 -0.67 4.19 -2.61
N ASN A 116 -0.74 2.96 -3.14
CA ASN A 116 -1.30 2.65 -4.47
C ASN A 116 -2.82 2.49 -4.46
N GLY A 117 -3.49 2.76 -3.34
CA GLY A 117 -4.93 2.65 -3.22
C GLY A 117 -5.48 1.24 -3.10
N VAL A 118 -4.61 0.23 -2.96
CA VAL A 118 -5.01 -1.16 -2.67
C VAL A 118 -5.28 -1.32 -1.18
N PRO A 119 -6.43 -1.90 -0.77
CA PRO A 119 -6.74 -2.07 0.64
C PRO A 119 -5.85 -3.12 1.31
N VAL A 120 -5.60 -2.91 2.59
CA VAL A 120 -5.00 -3.89 3.51
C VAL A 120 -6.13 -4.53 4.29
N TYR A 121 -6.20 -5.84 4.31
CA TYR A 121 -7.17 -6.61 5.09
C TYR A 121 -6.55 -7.16 6.36
N ASN A 122 -7.41 -7.47 7.32
CA ASN A 122 -7.01 -8.14 8.55
C ASN A 122 -6.41 -9.51 8.24
N TYR A 123 -5.42 -9.92 9.02
CA TYR A 123 -4.86 -11.27 8.97
C TYR A 123 -5.84 -12.36 9.45
N ALA A 124 -6.86 -12.02 10.23
CA ALA A 124 -7.94 -12.95 10.57
C ALA A 124 -8.88 -13.06 9.37
N ASP A 125 -8.95 -14.25 8.78
CA ASP A 125 -9.91 -14.57 7.74
C ASP A 125 -11.35 -14.58 8.30
N ALA A 126 -12.32 -14.37 7.41
CA ALA A 126 -13.73 -14.54 7.72
C ALA A 126 -14.10 -15.97 8.14
N MET A 127 -13.25 -16.94 7.82
CA MET A 127 -13.42 -18.34 8.17
C MET A 127 -12.84 -18.63 9.55
N SER A 128 -13.56 -19.48 10.29
CA SER A 128 -13.11 -19.99 11.56
C SER A 128 -13.34 -21.50 11.63
N TYR A 129 -12.59 -22.18 12.52
CA TYR A 129 -12.77 -23.60 12.71
C TYR A 129 -14.24 -23.93 13.07
N ASN A 130 -14.84 -24.85 12.33
CA ASN A 130 -16.25 -25.21 12.43
C ASN A 130 -17.24 -24.04 12.32
N ASN A 131 -16.84 -22.91 11.71
CA ASN A 131 -17.65 -21.68 11.58
C ASN A 131 -18.17 -21.14 12.93
N GLN A 132 -17.40 -21.28 14.00
CA GLN A 132 -17.81 -20.89 15.36
C GLN A 132 -17.40 -19.46 15.73
N GLY A 133 -16.60 -18.78 14.90
CA GLY A 133 -16.07 -17.44 15.19
C GLY A 133 -15.13 -17.41 16.41
N ILE A 134 -14.42 -18.50 16.68
CA ILE A 134 -13.50 -18.63 17.82
C ILE A 134 -12.06 -18.79 17.33
N TRP A 135 -11.77 -19.80 16.55
CA TRP A 135 -10.45 -20.09 15.98
C TRP A 135 -10.45 -19.57 14.53
N HIS A 136 -10.11 -18.27 14.38
CA HIS A 136 -10.08 -17.63 13.08
C HIS A 136 -8.85 -18.06 12.29
N GLN A 137 -9.07 -18.47 11.05
CA GLN A 137 -7.97 -18.82 10.15
C GLN A 137 -7.03 -17.64 9.97
N ASN A 138 -5.73 -17.92 9.99
CA ASN A 138 -4.72 -16.95 9.63
C ASN A 138 -4.65 -16.88 8.10
N ALA A 139 -5.16 -15.79 7.51
CA ALA A 139 -5.25 -15.61 6.07
C ALA A 139 -3.89 -15.79 5.36
N VAL A 140 -2.80 -15.30 5.96
CA VAL A 140 -1.44 -15.46 5.40
C VAL A 140 -1.03 -16.93 5.31
N VAL A 141 -1.61 -17.80 6.13
CA VAL A 141 -1.33 -19.25 6.11
C VAL A 141 -2.32 -20.00 5.23
N PHE A 142 -3.61 -19.73 5.36
CA PHE A 142 -4.64 -20.49 4.66
C PHE A 142 -4.85 -20.07 3.20
N GLU A 143 -4.60 -18.81 2.88
CA GLU A 143 -4.82 -18.25 1.55
C GLU A 143 -3.52 -18.08 0.74
N HIS A 144 -2.37 -18.49 1.29
CA HIS A 144 -1.05 -18.27 0.66
C HIS A 144 -0.94 -18.84 -0.75
N SER A 145 -1.60 -19.96 -1.03
CA SER A 145 -1.59 -20.58 -2.37
C SER A 145 -2.32 -19.74 -3.43
N GLY A 146 -3.26 -18.90 -3.00
CA GLY A 146 -3.98 -17.95 -3.86
C GLY A 146 -3.26 -16.62 -4.03
N MET A 147 -2.21 -16.35 -3.25
CA MET A 147 -1.47 -15.08 -3.32
C MET A 147 -0.48 -15.07 -4.47
N ASP A 148 -0.37 -13.92 -5.12
CA ASP A 148 0.62 -13.68 -6.17
C ASP A 148 2.01 -13.32 -5.60
N CYS A 149 2.97 -13.04 -6.49
CA CYS A 149 4.33 -12.64 -6.08
C CYS A 149 4.39 -11.29 -5.37
N ALA A 150 3.40 -10.43 -5.53
CA ALA A 150 3.26 -9.20 -4.77
C ALA A 150 2.69 -9.43 -3.36
N LYS A 151 2.29 -10.67 -3.05
CA LYS A 151 1.67 -11.08 -1.78
C LYS A 151 0.27 -10.48 -1.59
N GLY A 152 -0.44 -10.31 -2.68
CA GLY A 152 -1.85 -9.99 -2.71
C GLY A 152 -2.66 -11.06 -3.43
N HIS A 153 -3.96 -11.00 -3.27
CA HIS A 153 -4.88 -11.89 -3.97
C HIS A 153 -6.28 -11.25 -4.11
N PRO A 154 -7.12 -11.75 -5.03
CA PRO A 154 -8.47 -11.24 -5.21
C PRO A 154 -9.48 -12.01 -4.36
N ALA A 155 -10.34 -11.30 -3.61
CA ALA A 155 -11.56 -11.89 -3.06
C ALA A 155 -12.73 -11.73 -4.03
N PRO A 156 -13.58 -12.75 -4.22
CA PRO A 156 -14.76 -12.64 -5.08
C PRO A 156 -15.77 -11.64 -4.51
N VAL A 157 -16.37 -10.85 -5.40
CA VAL A 157 -17.46 -9.93 -5.08
C VAL A 157 -18.74 -10.49 -5.65
N PHE A 158 -19.74 -10.60 -4.80
CA PHE A 158 -21.01 -11.22 -5.15
C PHE A 158 -22.11 -10.18 -5.41
N SER A 159 -23.09 -10.52 -6.25
CA SER A 159 -24.27 -9.70 -6.54
C SER A 159 -25.23 -9.55 -5.33
N GLY A 160 -24.98 -10.28 -4.24
CA GLY A 160 -25.74 -10.29 -3.00
C GLY A 160 -25.01 -11.15 -1.96
N PRO A 161 -25.64 -11.48 -0.83
CA PRO A 161 -25.04 -12.38 0.14
C PRO A 161 -24.62 -13.69 -0.52
N PRO A 162 -23.44 -14.25 -0.20
CA PRO A 162 -22.99 -15.52 -0.76
C PRO A 162 -23.99 -16.62 -0.51
N GLY A 163 -24.39 -17.36 -1.55
CA GLY A 163 -25.37 -18.42 -1.45
C GLY A 163 -25.91 -18.89 -2.81
N PRO A 164 -26.85 -19.83 -2.82
CA PRO A 164 -27.45 -20.32 -4.07
C PRO A 164 -28.06 -19.18 -4.88
N GLY A 165 -27.59 -19.01 -6.14
CA GLY A 165 -28.04 -17.95 -7.06
C GLY A 165 -27.24 -16.65 -6.99
N SER A 166 -26.34 -16.47 -6.05
CA SER A 166 -25.40 -15.36 -6.01
C SER A 166 -24.37 -15.53 -7.13
N GLN A 167 -24.12 -14.46 -7.89
CA GLN A 167 -23.14 -14.46 -8.98
C GLN A 167 -21.94 -13.59 -8.60
N ILE A 168 -20.76 -14.01 -9.04
CA ILE A 168 -19.55 -13.21 -8.90
C ILE A 168 -19.64 -12.05 -9.92
N THR A 169 -19.55 -10.82 -9.44
CA THR A 169 -19.66 -9.60 -10.23
C THR A 169 -18.33 -8.88 -10.38
N GLY A 170 -17.28 -9.38 -9.73
CA GLY A 170 -15.93 -8.81 -9.76
C GLY A 170 -15.03 -9.40 -8.71
N ALA A 171 -13.82 -8.85 -8.60
CA ALA A 171 -12.85 -9.26 -7.62
C ALA A 171 -12.18 -8.05 -6.94
N SER A 172 -11.99 -8.13 -5.63
CA SER A 172 -11.33 -7.14 -4.80
C SER A 172 -9.92 -7.60 -4.49
N TYR A 173 -8.92 -7.02 -5.16
CA TYR A 173 -7.52 -7.31 -4.87
C TYR A 173 -7.10 -6.63 -3.56
N HIS A 174 -6.38 -7.33 -2.70
CA HIS A 174 -5.96 -6.84 -1.38
C HIS A 174 -4.74 -7.61 -0.86
N HIS A 175 -4.15 -7.08 0.23
CA HIS A 175 -3.04 -7.71 0.95
C HIS A 175 -3.40 -7.94 2.41
N HIS A 176 -2.84 -9.01 3.02
CA HIS A 176 -2.88 -9.26 4.47
C HIS A 176 -1.52 -9.02 5.14
N GLN A 177 -0.51 -8.67 4.36
CA GLN A 177 0.90 -8.61 4.77
C GLN A 177 1.65 -7.55 3.97
N SER A 178 2.95 -7.39 4.25
CA SER A 178 3.79 -6.48 3.48
C SER A 178 3.77 -6.86 1.99
N PRO A 179 3.42 -5.93 1.10
CA PRO A 179 3.51 -6.18 -0.32
C PRO A 179 4.98 -6.28 -0.75
N ALA A 180 5.28 -7.20 -1.67
CA ALA A 180 6.62 -7.35 -2.21
C ALA A 180 6.94 -6.32 -3.30
N ILE A 181 5.92 -5.74 -3.93
CA ILE A 181 6.06 -4.81 -5.06
C ILE A 181 5.06 -3.67 -4.89
N PHE A 182 5.56 -2.43 -5.02
CA PHE A 182 4.73 -1.23 -5.09
C PHE A 182 4.80 -0.50 -6.42
N THR A 183 5.87 -0.74 -7.17
CA THR A 183 6.15 -0.02 -8.42
C THR A 183 5.77 -0.85 -9.62
N THR A 184 5.72 -0.22 -10.79
CA THR A 184 5.51 -0.87 -12.09
C THR A 184 6.65 -1.79 -12.53
N ALA A 185 7.61 -2.09 -11.65
CA ALA A 185 8.65 -3.07 -11.95
C ALA A 185 8.00 -4.39 -12.35
N THR A 186 8.42 -4.93 -13.47
CA THR A 186 7.90 -6.20 -13.99
C THR A 186 8.11 -7.28 -12.94
N GLN A 187 7.00 -7.83 -12.45
CA GLN A 187 7.04 -8.96 -11.54
C GLN A 187 7.47 -10.20 -12.31
N PRO A 188 8.51 -10.91 -11.89
CA PRO A 188 8.87 -12.15 -12.54
C PRO A 188 7.79 -13.21 -12.33
N LEU A 189 7.32 -13.83 -13.40
CA LEU A 189 6.43 -14.98 -13.32
C LEU A 189 7.21 -16.16 -12.73
N THR A 190 6.81 -16.66 -11.58
CA THR A 190 7.45 -17.80 -10.91
C THR A 190 6.41 -18.66 -10.20
N ASN A 191 6.60 -19.97 -10.26
CA ASN A 191 5.74 -20.95 -9.59
C ASN A 191 5.94 -21.01 -8.08
N VAL A 192 6.90 -20.26 -7.51
CA VAL A 192 7.11 -20.19 -6.05
C VAL A 192 6.34 -19.08 -5.38
N CYS A 193 5.65 -18.23 -6.15
CA CYS A 193 4.92 -17.07 -5.59
C CYS A 193 3.87 -17.46 -4.55
N GLY A 194 3.18 -18.58 -4.73
CA GLY A 194 2.20 -19.13 -3.77
C GLY A 194 2.81 -19.94 -2.63
N THR A 195 4.14 -20.09 -2.56
CA THR A 195 4.80 -20.91 -1.52
C THR A 195 4.89 -20.15 -0.20
N TYR A 196 4.48 -20.77 0.90
CA TYR A 196 4.62 -20.24 2.25
C TYR A 196 5.38 -21.23 3.15
N PRO A 197 6.36 -20.79 3.93
CA PRO A 197 7.05 -19.50 3.89
C PRO A 197 7.80 -19.32 2.56
N SER A 198 7.85 -18.11 2.05
CA SER A 198 8.41 -17.82 0.73
C SER A 198 9.74 -17.08 0.85
N LEU A 199 10.80 -17.81 1.12
CA LEU A 199 12.15 -17.28 1.22
C LEU A 199 12.57 -16.52 -0.06
N GLY A 200 13.11 -15.33 0.13
CA GLY A 200 13.72 -14.55 -0.94
C GLY A 200 12.76 -13.89 -1.94
N LEU A 201 11.44 -13.94 -1.71
CA LEU A 201 10.46 -13.21 -2.54
C LEU A 201 10.33 -11.74 -2.15
N TYR A 202 10.84 -11.35 -1.01
CA TYR A 202 10.80 -9.96 -0.54
C TYR A 202 12.07 -9.23 -0.94
N THR A 203 11.95 -8.26 -1.84
CA THR A 203 13.03 -7.31 -2.14
C THR A 203 13.00 -6.18 -1.12
N MET A 204 13.57 -6.40 0.05
CA MET A 204 13.71 -5.38 1.09
C MET A 204 15.15 -4.93 1.18
N ASP A 205 15.38 -3.62 1.10
CA ASP A 205 16.68 -3.05 1.42
C ASP A 205 16.77 -2.88 2.95
N SER A 206 17.59 -3.71 3.57
CA SER A 206 17.81 -3.69 5.02
C SER A 206 18.77 -2.60 5.48
N THR A 207 19.30 -1.79 4.58
CA THR A 207 20.27 -0.73 4.86
C THR A 207 19.67 0.66 4.98
N VAL A 208 18.39 0.81 4.55
CA VAL A 208 17.64 2.06 4.61
C VAL A 208 16.34 1.87 5.39
N HIS A 209 15.80 2.97 5.93
CA HIS A 209 14.45 2.94 6.50
C HIS A 209 13.46 2.50 5.43
N SER A 210 12.62 1.52 5.75
CA SER A 210 11.59 1.07 4.82
C SER A 210 10.67 2.22 4.43
N PRO A 211 10.14 2.23 3.20
CA PRO A 211 9.25 3.28 2.75
C PRO A 211 7.92 3.29 3.51
N LEU A 212 7.25 4.44 3.46
CA LEU A 212 5.84 4.56 3.82
C LEU A 212 5.01 3.71 2.85
N LEU A 213 4.32 2.70 3.37
CA LEU A 213 3.52 1.76 2.58
C LEU A 213 2.06 2.21 2.46
N GLY A 214 1.53 2.91 3.45
CA GLY A 214 0.13 3.32 3.49
C GLY A 214 -0.27 3.94 4.81
N PHE A 215 -1.58 3.97 5.03
CA PHE A 215 -2.18 4.48 6.27
C PHE A 215 -3.24 3.52 6.79
N ALA A 216 -3.24 3.30 8.09
CA ALA A 216 -4.32 2.64 8.80
C ALA A 216 -5.55 3.56 8.87
N PHE A 217 -6.72 3.01 9.16
CA PHE A 217 -7.94 3.82 9.18
C PHE A 217 -8.10 4.72 10.41
N ASP A 218 -7.18 4.63 11.36
CA ASP A 218 -7.01 5.61 12.43
C ASP A 218 -6.10 6.79 12.03
N GLY A 219 -5.56 6.78 10.81
CA GLY A 219 -4.73 7.83 10.23
C GLY A 219 -3.23 7.67 10.48
N PHE A 220 -2.79 6.72 11.29
CA PHE A 220 -1.37 6.50 11.51
C PHE A 220 -0.71 5.79 10.32
N PRO A 221 0.56 6.16 9.98
CA PRO A 221 1.27 5.58 8.85
C PRO A 221 1.66 4.12 9.09
N ILE A 222 1.72 3.36 8.00
CA ILE A 222 2.20 1.97 7.95
C ILE A 222 3.51 1.96 7.18
N TYR A 223 4.58 1.49 7.80
CA TYR A 223 5.90 1.33 7.20
C TYR A 223 6.24 -0.14 6.92
N GLY A 224 7.23 -0.36 6.06
CA GLY A 224 7.84 -1.67 5.90
C GLY A 224 8.66 -2.08 7.13
N ALA A 225 9.30 -3.27 7.06
CA ALA A 225 9.84 -3.98 8.22
C ALA A 225 11.14 -3.42 8.81
N TYR A 226 11.81 -2.48 8.15
CA TYR A 226 13.09 -1.92 8.60
C TYR A 226 12.96 -0.46 8.99
N GLY A 227 13.49 -0.09 10.13
CA GLY A 227 13.44 1.26 10.68
C GLY A 227 14.65 1.58 11.53
N PHE A 228 14.71 2.80 12.05
CA PHE A 228 15.77 3.18 12.98
C PHE A 228 15.74 2.32 14.24
N SER A 229 16.91 1.93 14.74
CA SER A 229 17.04 1.12 15.95
C SER A 229 16.59 1.84 17.21
N ASP A 230 16.60 3.18 17.20
CA ASP A 230 16.03 4.03 18.24
C ASP A 230 14.79 4.79 17.74
N THR A 231 14.04 5.35 18.66
CA THR A 231 12.82 6.10 18.35
C THR A 231 13.09 7.57 17.97
N ALA A 232 14.30 8.05 18.16
CA ALA A 232 14.71 9.42 17.82
C ALA A 232 15.22 9.57 16.37
N GLY A 233 15.27 8.47 15.59
CA GLY A 233 15.68 8.49 14.20
C GLY A 233 17.18 8.68 13.97
N GLN A 234 18.01 8.36 14.97
CA GLN A 234 19.45 8.55 14.92
C GLN A 234 20.25 7.22 14.97
N GLY A 235 19.57 6.12 15.24
CA GLY A 235 20.17 4.80 15.29
C GLY A 235 20.41 4.20 13.91
N THR A 236 21.08 3.05 13.89
CA THR A 236 21.26 2.25 12.66
C THR A 236 19.92 1.69 12.19
N ILE A 237 19.82 1.41 10.90
CA ILE A 237 18.65 0.70 10.36
C ILE A 237 18.74 -0.78 10.75
N ARG A 238 17.62 -1.32 11.18
CA ARG A 238 17.47 -2.75 11.48
C ARG A 238 16.04 -3.20 11.30
N ARG A 239 15.83 -4.51 11.31
CA ARG A 239 14.51 -5.10 11.34
C ARG A 239 13.79 -4.72 12.65
N ILE A 240 12.59 -4.21 12.52
CA ILE A 240 11.71 -3.88 13.64
C ILE A 240 10.91 -5.14 14.00
N GLN A 241 10.96 -5.54 15.26
CA GLN A 241 10.46 -6.83 15.70
C GLN A 241 9.11 -6.70 16.39
N SER A 242 8.18 -7.58 16.02
CA SER A 242 6.90 -7.75 16.72
C SER A 242 7.12 -8.25 18.14
N SER A 243 6.21 -7.88 19.04
CA SER A 243 6.11 -8.44 20.39
C SER A 243 5.09 -9.58 20.48
N TYR A 244 4.60 -10.04 19.35
CA TYR A 244 3.77 -11.26 19.29
C TYR A 244 4.63 -12.50 19.09
N ARG A 245 4.19 -13.60 19.67
CA ARG A 245 4.80 -14.92 19.49
C ARG A 245 3.75 -16.02 19.48
N LEU A 246 4.13 -17.21 19.02
CA LEU A 246 3.32 -18.39 19.20
C LEU A 246 3.18 -18.72 20.70
N ARG A 247 1.96 -19.06 21.09
CA ARG A 247 1.66 -19.52 22.45
C ARG A 247 2.32 -20.88 22.72
N THR A 248 2.74 -21.07 23.95
CA THR A 248 3.20 -22.39 24.42
C THR A 248 1.97 -23.18 24.89
N MET A 249 1.45 -24.02 24.02
CA MET A 249 0.28 -24.85 24.32
C MET A 249 0.38 -26.23 23.67
N THR A 250 -0.29 -27.23 24.25
CA THR A 250 -0.33 -28.62 23.78
C THR A 250 -1.63 -28.90 23.00
N ASP A 251 -2.65 -28.10 23.22
CA ASP A 251 -3.94 -28.19 22.58
C ASP A 251 -4.59 -26.80 22.48
N ARG A 252 -5.68 -26.70 21.78
CA ARG A 252 -6.46 -25.45 21.58
C ARG A 252 -7.70 -25.44 22.49
N SER A 253 -7.51 -25.61 23.77
CA SER A 253 -8.56 -25.63 24.80
C SER A 253 -8.75 -24.30 25.52
N THR A 254 -7.81 -23.35 25.33
CA THR A 254 -7.87 -22.01 25.95
C THR A 254 -7.57 -20.91 24.95
N LEU A 255 -8.22 -19.75 25.10
CA LEU A 255 -7.94 -18.54 24.32
C LEU A 255 -6.75 -17.74 24.89
N PRO A 256 -6.19 -16.77 24.16
CA PRO A 256 -5.07 -15.94 24.62
C PRO A 256 -5.34 -15.18 25.93
N ASP A 257 -6.60 -14.82 26.20
CA ASP A 257 -7.03 -14.15 27.42
C ASP A 257 -7.20 -15.12 28.63
N GLY A 258 -6.92 -16.41 28.44
CA GLY A 258 -7.05 -17.45 29.46
C GLY A 258 -8.44 -18.09 29.55
N THR A 259 -9.39 -17.68 28.69
CA THR A 259 -10.73 -18.27 28.66
C THR A 259 -10.65 -19.76 28.32
N VAL A 260 -11.17 -20.61 29.23
CA VAL A 260 -11.24 -22.07 29.01
C VAL A 260 -12.46 -22.42 28.18
N LEU A 261 -12.25 -23.16 27.10
CA LEU A 261 -13.30 -23.50 26.13
C LEU A 261 -13.94 -24.84 26.47
N SER A 262 -15.24 -24.94 26.21
CA SER A 262 -15.93 -26.23 26.21
C SER A 262 -15.36 -27.15 25.12
N THR A 263 -15.50 -28.46 25.25
CA THR A 263 -15.00 -29.44 24.26
C THR A 263 -15.49 -29.15 22.83
N ALA A 264 -16.74 -28.63 22.68
CA ALA A 264 -17.30 -28.28 21.39
C ALA A 264 -16.69 -27.02 20.75
N GLN A 265 -16.05 -26.16 21.54
CA GLN A 265 -15.45 -24.91 21.12
C GLN A 265 -13.92 -25.00 20.95
N GLN A 266 -13.33 -26.12 21.35
CA GLN A 266 -11.89 -26.33 21.17
C GLN A 266 -11.51 -26.35 19.70
N GLY A 267 -10.33 -25.83 19.40
CA GLY A 267 -9.77 -25.87 18.04
C GLY A 267 -9.29 -27.28 17.65
N PRO A 268 -8.87 -27.45 16.41
CA PRO A 268 -8.34 -28.73 15.95
C PRO A 268 -7.02 -29.06 16.67
N SER A 269 -6.69 -30.36 16.74
CA SER A 269 -5.43 -30.79 17.34
C SER A 269 -4.22 -30.15 16.61
N ILE A 270 -3.19 -29.83 17.36
CA ILE A 270 -1.93 -29.25 16.82
C ILE A 270 -1.26 -30.22 15.84
N ALA A 271 -1.44 -31.54 16.03
CA ALA A 271 -0.95 -32.54 15.09
C ALA A 271 -1.67 -32.52 13.74
N ALA A 272 -2.95 -32.15 13.71
CA ALA A 272 -3.73 -32.06 12.47
C ALA A 272 -3.55 -30.71 11.77
N VAL A 273 -3.45 -29.62 12.54
CA VAL A 273 -3.27 -28.26 12.05
C VAL A 273 -2.21 -27.59 12.90
N ALA A 274 -1.05 -27.29 12.31
CA ALA A 274 0.12 -26.74 12.99
C ALA A 274 -0.18 -25.44 13.75
N LEU A 275 0.56 -25.16 14.82
CA LEU A 275 0.52 -23.86 15.49
C LEU A 275 0.92 -22.74 14.52
N GLY A 276 0.25 -21.59 14.66
CA GLY A 276 0.39 -20.45 13.77
C GLY A 276 -0.67 -20.39 12.67
N SER A 277 -1.50 -21.44 12.54
CA SER A 277 -2.57 -21.51 11.56
C SER A 277 -3.81 -20.69 11.94
N TYR A 278 -3.97 -20.39 13.22
CA TYR A 278 -5.08 -19.56 13.71
C TYR A 278 -4.58 -18.31 14.40
N LYS A 279 -5.37 -17.24 14.34
CA LYS A 279 -5.11 -16.00 15.05
C LYS A 279 -4.84 -16.26 16.54
N GLU A 280 -5.66 -17.08 17.16
CA GLU A 280 -5.65 -17.38 18.58
C GLU A 280 -4.49 -18.32 19.00
N ASP A 281 -3.67 -18.78 18.06
CA ASP A 281 -2.41 -19.44 18.32
C ASP A 281 -1.30 -18.50 18.82
N PHE A 282 -1.52 -17.19 18.69
CA PHE A 282 -0.55 -16.16 19.06
C PHE A 282 -0.93 -15.43 20.35
N GLU A 283 0.07 -14.86 20.99
CA GLU A 283 -0.08 -13.98 22.16
C GLU A 283 0.85 -12.78 22.07
N TYR A 284 0.38 -11.64 22.56
CA TYR A 284 1.23 -10.47 22.78
C TYR A 284 2.02 -10.61 24.07
N VAL A 285 3.32 -10.29 24.03
CA VAL A 285 4.22 -10.31 25.20
C VAL A 285 4.92 -8.96 25.30
N PRO A 286 4.57 -8.11 26.27
CA PRO A 286 5.16 -6.79 26.43
C PRO A 286 6.70 -6.85 26.51
N GLY A 287 7.37 -6.06 25.66
CA GLY A 287 8.82 -5.95 25.64
C GLY A 287 9.57 -7.13 25.01
N LEU A 288 8.88 -8.05 24.35
CA LEU A 288 9.51 -9.14 23.59
C LEU A 288 10.24 -8.60 22.35
N GLY A 289 9.62 -7.65 21.66
CA GLY A 289 10.15 -6.97 20.47
C GLY A 289 10.17 -5.45 20.67
N ASP A 290 10.07 -4.73 19.56
CA ASP A 290 10.12 -3.28 19.48
C ASP A 290 8.74 -2.62 19.49
N LEU A 291 7.72 -3.40 19.17
CA LEU A 291 6.37 -2.93 18.90
C LEU A 291 5.44 -3.28 20.06
N ASP A 292 4.44 -2.43 20.27
CA ASP A 292 3.39 -2.64 21.25
C ASP A 292 2.31 -3.63 20.78
N GLU A 293 1.22 -3.75 21.54
CA GLU A 293 0.09 -4.63 21.24
C GLU A 293 -0.67 -4.27 19.96
N HIS A 294 -0.51 -3.04 19.46
CA HIS A 294 -1.09 -2.59 18.21
C HIS A 294 -0.18 -2.87 17.00
N ASN A 295 1.01 -3.43 17.21
CA ASN A 295 2.08 -3.63 16.25
C ASN A 295 2.69 -2.33 15.72
N GLY A 296 2.80 -1.34 16.58
CA GLY A 296 3.35 -0.03 16.29
C GLY A 296 4.26 0.50 17.39
N ARG A 297 4.81 1.69 17.18
CA ARG A 297 5.58 2.44 18.17
C ARG A 297 5.65 3.92 17.80
N PHE A 298 5.90 4.78 18.78
CA PHE A 298 6.31 6.15 18.50
C PHE A 298 7.74 6.15 17.95
N ALA A 299 7.97 6.80 16.81
CA ALA A 299 9.29 6.93 16.21
C ALA A 299 9.37 8.14 15.27
N VAL A 300 10.57 8.69 15.14
CA VAL A 300 10.92 9.54 14.00
C VAL A 300 11.06 8.67 12.76
N THR A 301 10.49 9.11 11.65
CA THR A 301 10.56 8.45 10.35
C THR A 301 10.92 9.47 9.27
N PRO A 302 11.31 9.06 8.05
CA PRO A 302 11.68 9.99 7.00
C PRO A 302 10.60 11.04 6.68
N GLU A 303 9.33 10.64 6.66
CA GLU A 303 8.20 11.52 6.34
C GLU A 303 7.70 12.29 7.57
N PHE A 304 7.99 11.82 8.79
CA PHE A 304 7.58 12.46 10.04
C PHE A 304 8.81 12.76 10.92
N PRO A 305 9.59 13.80 10.60
CA PRO A 305 10.84 14.12 11.28
C PRO A 305 10.66 14.60 12.73
N ASN A 306 9.44 14.96 13.12
CA ASN A 306 9.11 15.32 14.50
C ASN A 306 8.59 14.11 15.31
N GLY A 307 8.57 12.92 14.70
CA GLY A 307 8.02 11.71 15.29
C GLY A 307 6.51 11.59 15.15
N THR A 308 6.06 10.36 15.02
CA THR A 308 4.66 9.97 15.02
C THR A 308 4.54 8.56 15.57
N TYR A 309 3.35 8.16 15.99
CA TYR A 309 3.09 6.73 16.10
C TYR A 309 3.02 6.12 14.70
N ALA A 310 3.61 4.94 14.51
CA ALA A 310 3.66 4.26 13.23
C ALA A 310 3.52 2.76 13.41
N TYR A 311 2.71 2.14 12.57
CA TYR A 311 2.64 0.69 12.39
C TYR A 311 3.79 0.22 11.51
N TYR A 312 4.26 -1.00 11.73
CA TYR A 312 5.30 -1.62 10.92
C TYR A 312 4.81 -2.97 10.40
N THR A 313 4.96 -3.21 9.10
CA THR A 313 4.81 -4.58 8.61
C THR A 313 5.92 -5.43 9.20
N THR A 314 5.58 -6.65 9.67
CA THR A 314 6.53 -7.49 10.38
C THR A 314 6.97 -8.69 9.56
N VAL A 315 8.27 -8.99 9.65
CA VAL A 315 8.92 -10.14 9.01
C VAL A 315 9.85 -10.84 10.00
N ASP A 316 10.12 -12.13 9.77
CA ASP A 316 11.12 -12.90 10.51
C ASP A 316 12.57 -12.60 10.03
N SER A 317 13.54 -13.35 10.56
CA SER A 317 14.95 -13.20 10.17
C SER A 317 15.22 -13.56 8.71
N ASP A 318 14.39 -14.40 8.13
CA ASP A 318 14.49 -14.87 6.75
C ASP A 318 13.65 -14.01 5.78
N ARG A 319 13.04 -12.92 6.30
CA ARG A 319 12.20 -11.97 5.58
C ARG A 319 10.83 -12.54 5.16
N ASN A 320 10.40 -13.65 5.74
CA ASN A 320 9.01 -14.08 5.60
C ASN A 320 8.11 -13.22 6.46
N SER A 321 6.87 -13.02 6.03
CA SER A 321 5.89 -12.30 6.84
C SER A 321 5.70 -12.95 8.19
N ALA A 322 5.72 -12.15 9.25
CA ALA A 322 5.57 -12.58 10.63
C ALA A 322 4.35 -11.94 11.28
N TYR A 323 3.64 -12.70 12.08
CA TYR A 323 2.44 -12.24 12.80
C TYR A 323 2.77 -11.04 13.72
N PRO A 324 1.92 -10.01 13.78
CA PRO A 324 0.57 -9.86 13.20
C PRO A 324 0.55 -9.16 11.83
N TYR A 325 1.63 -9.18 11.10
CA TYR A 325 1.83 -8.75 9.73
C TYR A 325 1.74 -7.24 9.52
N VAL A 326 0.68 -6.54 9.95
CA VAL A 326 0.48 -5.10 9.74
C VAL A 326 -0.01 -4.42 11.02
N ILE A 327 -1.24 -4.67 11.44
CA ILE A 327 -1.85 -4.11 12.65
C ILE A 327 -2.09 -5.26 13.63
N GLY A 328 -1.92 -5.00 14.92
CA GLY A 328 -2.17 -5.97 15.98
C GLY A 328 -3.66 -6.25 16.21
N ASP A 329 -4.00 -6.73 17.40
CA ASP A 329 -5.38 -7.07 17.76
C ASP A 329 -6.30 -5.85 17.87
N THR A 330 -5.75 -4.65 17.99
CA THR A 330 -6.49 -3.38 18.06
C THR A 330 -5.74 -2.26 17.35
N TYR A 331 -6.46 -1.23 16.93
CA TYR A 331 -5.84 0.02 16.48
C TYR A 331 -5.32 0.81 17.68
N PHE A 332 -4.25 1.58 17.45
CA PHE A 332 -3.73 2.55 18.43
C PHE A 332 -4.60 3.79 18.53
N GLY A 333 -5.12 4.26 17.40
CA GLY A 333 -5.84 5.52 17.31
C GLY A 333 -7.34 5.40 17.13
N VAL A 334 -8.00 6.55 17.12
CA VAL A 334 -9.44 6.67 16.85
C VAL A 334 -9.71 6.42 15.38
N VAL A 335 -10.50 5.40 15.09
CA VAL A 335 -10.71 4.89 13.71
C VAL A 335 -11.77 5.67 12.96
N ALA A 336 -11.51 5.96 11.69
CA ALA A 336 -12.51 6.45 10.73
C ALA A 336 -13.41 5.29 10.26
N THR A 337 -14.46 5.01 11.01
CA THR A 337 -15.34 3.82 10.85
C THR A 337 -16.17 3.82 9.58
N ASP A 338 -16.33 4.95 8.88
CA ASP A 338 -16.98 5.03 7.57
C ASP A 338 -16.15 4.42 6.42
N ASN A 339 -14.88 4.11 6.65
CA ASN A 339 -14.10 3.24 5.76
C ASN A 339 -14.62 1.81 5.74
N PHE A 340 -15.40 1.41 6.73
CA PHE A 340 -16.12 0.15 6.72
C PHE A 340 -17.41 0.31 5.91
N GLY A 341 -17.77 -0.68 5.10
CA GLY A 341 -19.00 -0.66 4.33
C GLY A 341 -20.25 -0.71 5.21
N ALA A 342 -21.41 -0.48 4.60
CA ALA A 342 -22.72 -0.44 5.29
C ALA A 342 -23.05 -1.72 6.07
N THR A 343 -22.48 -2.87 5.70
CA THR A 343 -22.60 -4.15 6.40
C THR A 343 -21.47 -4.41 7.39
N GLY A 344 -20.68 -3.36 7.69
CA GLY A 344 -19.55 -3.43 8.61
C GLY A 344 -18.21 -3.74 7.93
N PRO A 345 -17.18 -4.04 8.71
CA PRO A 345 -15.81 -4.14 8.25
C PRO A 345 -15.53 -5.29 7.25
N ASN A 346 -16.48 -6.19 7.03
CA ASN A 346 -16.31 -7.34 6.14
C ASN A 346 -16.83 -7.09 4.71
N ALA A 347 -17.29 -5.88 4.40
CA ALA A 347 -18.02 -5.64 3.15
C ALA A 347 -17.16 -5.44 1.91
N GLY A 348 -15.85 -5.24 2.05
CA GLY A 348 -14.96 -4.91 0.93
C GLY A 348 -15.39 -3.65 0.15
N SER A 349 -16.13 -2.76 0.81
CA SER A 349 -16.65 -1.49 0.30
C SER A 349 -16.55 -0.43 1.40
N THR A 350 -16.71 0.85 1.03
CA THR A 350 -16.72 1.96 1.99
C THR A 350 -18.06 2.65 2.04
N SER A 351 -18.40 3.28 3.17
CA SER A 351 -19.57 4.14 3.33
C SER A 351 -19.22 5.63 3.42
N VAL A 352 -17.98 5.99 3.11
CA VAL A 352 -17.48 7.36 3.15
C VAL A 352 -18.27 8.26 2.22
N VAL A 353 -18.69 9.41 2.75
CA VAL A 353 -19.35 10.46 1.99
C VAL A 353 -18.47 11.70 2.00
N LEU A 354 -18.24 12.29 0.82
CA LEU A 354 -17.48 13.53 0.72
C LEU A 354 -18.25 14.68 1.36
N PRO A 355 -17.68 15.38 2.35
CA PRO A 355 -18.31 16.57 2.89
C PRO A 355 -18.24 17.73 1.88
N SER A 356 -19.07 18.78 2.11
CA SER A 356 -18.92 20.04 1.39
C SER A 356 -17.58 20.69 1.74
N GLY A 357 -16.96 21.36 0.75
CA GLY A 357 -15.71 22.11 0.96
C GLY A 357 -14.43 21.27 0.90
N VAL A 358 -14.49 20.06 0.37
CA VAL A 358 -13.27 19.28 0.06
C VAL A 358 -12.50 19.99 -1.04
N THR A 359 -11.22 20.25 -0.78
CA THR A 359 -10.28 20.78 -1.77
C THR A 359 -9.64 19.62 -2.52
N THR A 360 -9.65 19.67 -3.84
CA THR A 360 -8.89 18.70 -4.66
C THR A 360 -7.41 18.96 -4.51
N TYR A 361 -6.64 17.93 -4.21
CA TYR A 361 -5.18 17.99 -4.21
C TYR A 361 -4.65 17.50 -5.55
N ASN A 362 -3.80 18.32 -6.15
CA ASN A 362 -3.08 17.95 -7.35
C ASN A 362 -1.61 17.68 -6.99
N PRO A 363 -1.17 16.39 -6.89
CA PRO A 363 0.21 16.04 -6.54
C PRO A 363 1.23 16.52 -7.59
N ILE A 364 0.77 16.98 -8.74
CA ILE A 364 1.63 17.48 -9.82
C ILE A 364 1.95 18.98 -9.65
N GLY A 365 1.37 19.61 -8.63
CA GLY A 365 1.79 20.96 -8.21
C GLY A 365 1.44 22.10 -9.17
N LEU A 366 0.28 22.02 -9.84
CA LEU A 366 -0.20 23.14 -10.66
C LEU A 366 -1.54 23.66 -10.14
N PRO A 367 -1.73 24.98 -10.02
CA PRO A 367 -3.07 25.56 -10.00
C PRO A 367 -3.80 25.12 -11.27
N GLU A 368 -5.12 24.87 -11.18
CA GLU A 368 -5.95 24.69 -12.37
C GLU A 368 -5.75 25.91 -13.29
N SER A 369 -4.84 25.77 -14.22
CA SER A 369 -4.60 26.75 -15.25
C SER A 369 -5.42 26.34 -16.46
N ASN A 370 -6.21 27.27 -17.00
CA ASN A 370 -6.86 27.14 -18.31
C ASN A 370 -5.85 27.12 -19.48
N SER A 371 -4.60 26.77 -19.22
CA SER A 371 -3.56 26.60 -20.22
C SER A 371 -3.70 25.22 -20.90
N PRO A 372 -3.44 25.12 -22.20
CA PRO A 372 -3.51 23.85 -22.92
C PRO A 372 -2.62 22.82 -22.24
N GLN A 373 -3.21 21.65 -21.91
CA GLN A 373 -2.47 20.54 -21.31
C GLN A 373 -1.46 20.03 -22.34
N LEU A 374 -0.16 20.12 -22.00
CA LEU A 374 0.88 19.45 -22.77
C LEU A 374 0.69 17.94 -22.70
N LEU A 375 0.67 17.29 -23.85
CA LEU A 375 0.55 15.86 -23.96
C LEU A 375 1.94 15.21 -23.96
N LEU A 376 2.20 14.31 -23.00
CA LEU A 376 3.43 13.55 -22.94
C LEU A 376 3.23 12.16 -23.58
N ALA A 377 3.83 11.92 -24.73
CA ALA A 377 3.66 10.68 -25.48
C ALA A 377 4.96 10.24 -26.23
N PRO A 378 5.22 8.92 -26.32
CA PRO A 378 4.56 7.85 -25.58
C PRO A 378 4.94 7.85 -24.09
N ASN A 379 4.03 7.45 -23.24
CA ASN A 379 4.28 7.31 -21.80
C ASN A 379 3.39 6.17 -21.28
N PRO A 380 3.95 5.00 -20.91
CA PRO A 380 5.38 4.67 -20.78
C PRO A 380 6.17 4.69 -22.10
N THR A 381 7.50 4.82 -21.95
CA THR A 381 8.43 4.86 -23.09
C THR A 381 9.70 4.04 -22.78
N SER A 382 10.39 3.59 -23.85
CA SER A 382 11.69 2.89 -23.72
C SER A 382 12.85 3.61 -24.39
N THR A 383 12.60 4.60 -25.25
CA THR A 383 13.64 5.25 -26.02
C THR A 383 13.56 6.78 -25.96
N GLN A 384 12.40 7.33 -26.27
CA GLN A 384 12.18 8.77 -26.31
C GLN A 384 10.75 9.11 -25.89
N VAL A 385 10.54 10.32 -25.43
CA VAL A 385 9.24 10.88 -25.07
C VAL A 385 9.14 12.30 -25.59
N THR A 386 7.97 12.68 -26.10
CA THR A 386 7.72 14.00 -26.63
C THR A 386 6.62 14.71 -25.83
N LEU A 387 6.90 15.93 -25.37
CA LEU A 387 5.87 16.86 -24.90
C LEU A 387 5.31 17.59 -26.12
N GLN A 388 4.06 17.31 -26.45
CA GLN A 388 3.34 17.89 -27.60
C GLN A 388 2.56 19.12 -27.18
N GLY A 389 2.50 20.13 -28.07
CA GLY A 389 1.80 21.37 -27.81
C GLY A 389 2.57 22.33 -26.91
N ALA A 390 3.89 22.24 -26.93
CA ALA A 390 4.77 23.03 -26.06
C ALA A 390 4.94 24.48 -26.53
N ASP A 391 3.89 25.28 -26.38
CA ASP A 391 4.00 26.73 -26.53
C ASP A 391 4.66 27.38 -25.32
N TRP A 392 5.87 26.92 -24.97
CA TRP A 392 6.59 27.45 -23.81
C TRP A 392 8.08 27.62 -24.13
N GLN A 393 8.70 28.55 -23.41
CA GLN A 393 10.13 28.75 -23.40
C GLN A 393 10.62 28.66 -21.96
N GLY A 394 11.73 27.98 -21.73
CA GLY A 394 12.26 27.88 -20.38
C GLY A 394 13.26 26.75 -20.21
N ARG A 395 13.55 26.46 -18.98
CA ARG A 395 14.41 25.35 -18.60
C ARG A 395 13.60 24.10 -18.34
N TRP A 396 14.17 22.95 -18.64
CA TRP A 396 13.60 21.68 -18.24
C TRP A 396 14.63 20.82 -17.50
N GLN A 397 14.13 19.99 -16.63
CA GLN A 397 14.93 18.99 -15.89
C GLN A 397 14.20 17.66 -15.87
N LEU A 398 14.95 16.58 -16.05
CA LEU A 398 14.49 15.21 -15.88
C LEU A 398 15.05 14.69 -14.57
N ILE A 399 14.18 14.40 -13.62
CA ILE A 399 14.56 13.97 -12.27
C ILE A 399 13.93 12.63 -11.92
N ASP A 400 14.59 11.86 -11.04
CA ASP A 400 13.99 10.67 -10.40
C ASP A 400 13.22 11.05 -9.12
N LEU A 401 12.61 10.05 -8.48
CA LEU A 401 11.86 10.23 -7.23
C LEU A 401 12.69 10.74 -6.05
N MET A 402 14.02 10.57 -6.13
CA MET A 402 14.96 11.07 -5.11
C MET A 402 15.39 12.52 -5.39
N GLY A 403 14.87 13.15 -6.46
CA GLY A 403 15.26 14.48 -6.88
C GLY A 403 16.62 14.55 -7.59
N ARG A 404 17.23 13.41 -7.95
CA ARG A 404 18.46 13.37 -8.72
C ARG A 404 18.17 13.79 -10.15
N ILE A 405 18.91 14.76 -10.65
CA ILE A 405 18.79 15.23 -12.03
C ILE A 405 19.55 14.25 -12.94
N TRP A 406 18.83 13.68 -13.91
CA TRP A 406 19.38 12.80 -14.92
C TRP A 406 19.71 13.54 -16.22
N ASN A 407 18.92 14.57 -16.54
CA ASN A 407 19.15 15.40 -17.73
C ASN A 407 18.52 16.79 -17.53
N THR A 408 19.02 17.78 -18.26
CA THR A 408 18.53 19.15 -18.20
C THR A 408 18.81 19.87 -19.51
N GLY A 409 18.01 20.88 -19.84
CA GLY A 409 18.20 21.70 -21.04
C GLY A 409 17.34 22.95 -21.03
N THR A 410 17.37 23.64 -22.16
CA THR A 410 16.55 24.82 -22.41
C THR A 410 15.73 24.58 -23.68
N HIS A 411 14.44 24.88 -23.62
CA HIS A 411 13.54 24.86 -24.77
C HIS A 411 13.27 26.31 -25.20
N LEU A 412 13.54 26.63 -26.47
CA LEU A 412 13.48 28.00 -26.99
C LEU A 412 12.43 28.17 -28.09
N SER A 413 11.65 27.15 -28.40
CA SER A 413 10.63 27.19 -29.46
C SER A 413 9.26 27.58 -28.91
N MET A 414 8.54 28.43 -29.59
CA MET A 414 7.14 28.76 -29.29
C MET A 414 6.14 27.92 -30.10
N ASP A 415 6.60 27.14 -31.09
CA ASP A 415 5.79 26.31 -31.98
C ASP A 415 6.35 24.90 -32.13
N GLY A 416 6.91 24.30 -31.07
CA GLY A 416 7.61 23.05 -31.23
C GLY A 416 7.42 22.07 -30.07
N ASP A 417 7.35 20.81 -30.41
CA ASP A 417 7.39 19.71 -29.46
C ASP A 417 8.79 19.59 -28.82
N LEU A 418 8.84 19.30 -27.52
CA LEU A 418 10.09 18.95 -26.83
C LEU A 418 10.24 17.43 -26.77
N THR A 419 11.21 16.90 -27.52
CA THR A 419 11.54 15.46 -27.47
C THR A 419 12.76 15.22 -26.58
N LEU A 420 12.64 14.26 -25.66
CA LEU A 420 13.68 13.85 -24.73
C LEU A 420 14.09 12.40 -24.98
N GLU A 421 15.40 12.17 -25.11
CA GLU A 421 15.97 10.84 -25.18
C GLU A 421 16.09 10.24 -23.77
N VAL A 422 15.48 9.09 -23.58
CA VAL A 422 15.40 8.42 -22.26
C VAL A 422 15.87 6.96 -22.30
N GLY A 423 16.35 6.49 -23.44
CA GLY A 423 16.79 5.11 -23.65
C GLY A 423 17.97 4.67 -22.77
N GLN A 424 18.71 5.61 -22.19
CA GLN A 424 19.82 5.32 -21.28
C GLN A 424 19.41 5.35 -19.80
N LEU A 425 18.18 5.71 -19.50
CA LEU A 425 17.69 5.73 -18.10
C LEU A 425 17.36 4.30 -17.66
N PRO A 426 17.58 3.91 -16.41
CA PRO A 426 17.02 2.69 -15.86
C PRO A 426 15.48 2.68 -15.99
N SER A 427 14.88 1.49 -16.09
CA SER A 427 13.42 1.38 -15.96
C SER A 427 12.99 1.95 -14.62
N GLY A 428 12.01 2.85 -14.63
CA GLY A 428 11.59 3.54 -13.41
C GLY A 428 10.65 4.71 -13.66
N TYR A 429 10.30 5.36 -12.55
CA TYR A 429 9.49 6.57 -12.56
C TYR A 429 10.40 7.80 -12.48
N TYR A 430 10.10 8.78 -13.34
CA TYR A 430 10.79 10.05 -13.45
C TYR A 430 9.80 11.21 -13.50
N ARG A 431 10.30 12.43 -13.38
CA ARG A 431 9.53 13.64 -13.60
C ARG A 431 10.27 14.57 -14.55
N ILE A 432 9.54 15.15 -15.48
CA ILE A 432 10.02 16.26 -16.31
C ILE A 432 9.51 17.54 -15.65
N LEU A 433 10.42 18.36 -15.17
CA LEU A 433 10.12 19.69 -14.64
C LEU A 433 10.35 20.72 -15.74
N LEU A 434 9.37 21.56 -15.98
CA LEU A 434 9.46 22.71 -16.90
C LEU A 434 9.42 23.99 -16.09
N GLU A 435 10.40 24.86 -16.26
CA GLU A 435 10.50 26.14 -15.57
C GLU A 435 10.38 27.27 -16.57
N ASN A 436 9.39 28.14 -16.42
CA ASN A 436 9.19 29.36 -17.19
C ASN A 436 8.78 30.51 -16.26
N ASP A 437 9.47 31.65 -16.34
CA ASP A 437 9.20 32.86 -15.55
C ASP A 437 8.98 32.61 -14.05
N GLY A 438 9.76 31.66 -13.48
CA GLY A 438 9.70 31.30 -12.06
C GLY A 438 8.53 30.37 -11.70
N GLN A 439 7.75 29.91 -12.68
CA GLN A 439 6.74 28.86 -12.50
C GLN A 439 7.31 27.51 -12.93
N ILE A 440 7.04 26.48 -12.13
CA ILE A 440 7.49 25.11 -12.41
C ILE A 440 6.27 24.26 -12.68
N GLN A 441 6.26 23.59 -13.84
CA GLN A 441 5.31 22.56 -14.21
C GLN A 441 6.00 21.20 -14.15
N SER A 442 5.27 20.13 -13.76
CA SER A 442 5.85 18.79 -13.57
C SER A 442 5.01 17.74 -14.28
N TYR A 443 5.64 16.94 -15.12
CA TYR A 443 5.01 15.86 -15.88
C TYR A 443 5.59 14.51 -15.48
N PRO A 444 4.74 13.51 -15.14
CA PRO A 444 5.20 12.17 -14.80
C PRO A 444 5.67 11.44 -16.06
N LEU A 445 6.77 10.71 -15.94
CA LEU A 445 7.34 9.91 -17.01
C LEU A 445 7.66 8.50 -16.50
N TYR A 446 7.23 7.49 -17.23
CA TYR A 446 7.55 6.10 -16.98
C TYR A 446 8.49 5.58 -18.05
N VAL A 447 9.68 5.14 -17.67
CA VAL A 447 10.65 4.49 -18.56
C VAL A 447 10.61 3.00 -18.30
N VAL A 448 10.37 2.22 -19.37
CA VAL A 448 10.27 0.76 -19.29
C VAL A 448 11.08 0.16 -20.43
N HIS A 449 12.14 -0.56 -20.10
CA HIS A 449 12.90 -1.37 -21.04
C HIS A 449 12.41 -2.82 -20.98
N ARG A 450 12.19 -3.42 -22.15
CA ARG A 450 11.79 -4.83 -22.29
C ARG A 450 13.01 -5.73 -22.28
#